data_ab00790a28f79eb839baf815d19357a9
#
_entry.id   ab00790a28f79eb839baf815d19357a9
#
_cell.length_a   1.000
_cell.length_b   1.000
_cell.length_c   1.000
_cell.angle_alpha   90.00
_cell.angle_beta   90.00
_cell.angle_gamma   90.00
#
_symmetry.space_group_name_H-M   'P 1'
#
loop_
_entity.id
_entity.type
_entity.pdbx_description
1 polymer ?
#
loop_
_entity_poly.entity_id
_entity_poly.type
_entity_poly.pdbx_seq_one_letter_code
_entity_poly.pdbx_strand_id
1 'polypeptide(L)'
;MRSTASSRTGARTAATRCWYWRLGYPCRLHGGDRCHARDGEHREHAIFANGFCASAHPSDVAAALVALGARLRTSRRELAVEDLYRLPDEGNRSTTTLEDGELLLEVELAPVEASAYVKAMDRKRWSFPQVGVAAARHADGSTRLALAGVAPIPWRIESIEELDNATPLQRTEWKVPLARALVRRALDALT
;
A
#
# COMPACT_ATOMS: atom_id res chain seq x y z
N MET A 1 16.10 23.02 -13.53
CA MET A 1 15.20 21.95 -13.09
C MET A 1 15.84 21.24 -11.91
N ARG A 2 15.35 21.47 -10.70
CA ARG A 2 15.90 20.84 -9.49
C ARG A 2 15.10 19.58 -9.20
N SER A 3 15.74 18.42 -9.34
CA SER A 3 15.25 17.16 -8.82
C SER A 3 15.17 17.28 -7.29
N THR A 4 13.97 17.38 -6.74
CA THR A 4 13.76 17.25 -5.30
C THR A 4 13.97 15.79 -4.91
N ALA A 5 15.16 15.49 -4.41
CA ALA A 5 15.43 14.22 -3.76
C ALA A 5 14.50 14.14 -2.52
N SER A 6 13.44 13.36 -2.62
CA SER A 6 12.60 12.95 -1.50
C SER A 6 13.49 12.36 -0.41
N SER A 7 13.40 12.90 0.80
CA SER A 7 14.17 12.43 1.94
C SER A 7 13.96 10.93 2.16
N ARG A 8 15.05 10.19 2.29
CA ARG A 8 15.08 8.71 2.28
C ARG A 8 14.33 8.05 3.45
N THR A 9 13.93 8.76 4.46
CA THR A 9 13.20 8.24 5.63
C THR A 9 11.69 8.12 5.40
N GLY A 10 11.07 8.98 4.59
CA GLY A 10 9.67 8.84 4.17
C GLY A 10 9.47 7.80 3.05
N ALA A 11 10.54 7.35 2.40
CA ALA A 11 10.49 6.53 1.20
C ALA A 11 9.88 5.13 1.40
N ARG A 12 9.93 4.57 2.61
CA ARG A 12 9.37 3.22 2.87
C ARG A 12 7.86 3.23 3.07
N THR A 13 7.31 4.30 3.61
CA THR A 13 5.86 4.48 3.75
C THR A 13 5.20 4.96 2.46
N ALA A 14 5.94 5.69 1.61
CA ALA A 14 5.49 6.25 0.33
C ALA A 14 6.05 5.53 -0.91
N ALA A 15 6.64 4.34 -0.76
CA ALA A 15 7.29 3.63 -1.85
C ALA A 15 6.30 3.13 -2.90
N THR A 16 6.70 3.19 -4.17
CA THR A 16 5.99 2.50 -5.26
C THR A 16 6.89 1.46 -5.91
N ARG A 17 6.29 0.35 -6.35
CA ARG A 17 6.98 -0.72 -7.07
C ARG A 17 7.06 -0.48 -8.58
N CYS A 18 6.39 0.52 -9.10
CA CYS A 18 6.26 0.77 -10.53
C CYS A 18 7.61 1.02 -11.21
N TRP A 19 7.94 0.21 -12.22
CA TRP A 19 9.13 0.34 -13.05
C TRP A 19 9.23 1.70 -13.72
N TYR A 20 8.14 2.15 -14.33
CA TYR A 20 8.09 3.40 -15.08
C TYR A 20 8.37 4.59 -14.18
N TRP A 21 7.83 4.60 -12.96
CA TRP A 21 8.14 5.63 -11.98
C TRP A 21 9.62 5.60 -11.57
N ARG A 22 10.16 4.41 -11.30
CA ARG A 22 11.57 4.24 -10.85
C ARG A 22 12.59 4.63 -11.90
N LEU A 23 12.26 4.44 -13.17
CA LEU A 23 13.11 4.80 -14.31
C LEU A 23 12.91 6.24 -14.81
N GLY A 24 12.07 7.04 -14.13
CA GLY A 24 11.88 8.45 -14.44
C GLY A 24 11.02 8.72 -15.67
N TYR A 25 10.19 7.77 -16.10
CA TYR A 25 9.23 8.03 -17.19
C TYR A 25 8.30 9.18 -16.80
N PRO A 26 7.90 10.04 -17.77
CA PRO A 26 6.96 11.13 -17.54
C PRO A 26 5.53 10.58 -17.35
N CYS A 27 5.35 9.82 -16.28
CA CYS A 27 4.04 9.27 -15.90
C CYS A 27 3.24 10.27 -15.06
N ARG A 28 1.98 9.96 -14.80
CA ARG A 28 1.08 10.83 -13.99
C ARG A 28 1.66 11.23 -12.64
N LEU A 29 2.40 10.38 -11.95
CA LEU A 29 3.08 10.75 -10.69
C LEU A 29 4.30 11.66 -10.89
N HIS A 30 4.87 11.70 -12.10
CA HIS A 30 5.98 12.59 -12.49
C HIS A 30 5.54 13.80 -13.33
N GLY A 31 4.26 14.17 -13.27
CA GLY A 31 3.76 15.34 -13.98
C GLY A 31 3.34 15.09 -15.44
N GLY A 32 3.44 13.85 -15.93
CA GLY A 32 2.96 13.46 -17.25
C GLY A 32 1.44 13.26 -17.29
N ASP A 33 0.95 12.89 -18.45
CA ASP A 33 -0.47 12.80 -18.78
C ASP A 33 -1.03 11.37 -18.78
N ARG A 34 -0.17 10.35 -18.73
CA ARG A 34 -0.60 8.95 -18.80
C ARG A 34 0.11 8.02 -17.81
N CYS A 35 -0.52 6.89 -17.54
CA CYS A 35 0.08 5.79 -16.81
C CYS A 35 0.69 4.77 -17.80
N HIS A 36 1.99 4.78 -17.97
CA HIS A 36 2.69 3.88 -18.91
C HIS A 36 2.50 2.39 -18.60
N ALA A 37 2.21 2.05 -17.34
CA ALA A 37 1.97 0.66 -16.95
C ALA A 37 0.69 0.10 -17.58
N ARG A 38 -0.32 0.92 -17.87
CA ARG A 38 -1.60 0.43 -18.42
C ARG A 38 -1.44 -0.14 -19.81
N ASP A 39 -0.55 0.47 -20.61
CA ASP A 39 -0.29 0.08 -22.00
C ASP A 39 0.94 -0.81 -22.14
N GLY A 40 1.72 -0.94 -21.06
CA GLY A 40 2.98 -1.67 -21.02
C GLY A 40 3.00 -2.85 -20.06
N GLU A 41 4.15 -3.10 -19.45
CA GLU A 41 4.29 -4.18 -18.48
C GLU A 41 3.63 -3.80 -17.15
N HIS A 42 2.63 -4.58 -16.73
CA HIS A 42 1.87 -4.30 -15.51
C HIS A 42 1.56 -5.53 -14.65
N ARG A 43 2.20 -6.68 -14.90
CA ARG A 43 1.94 -7.94 -14.20
C ARG A 43 1.96 -7.85 -12.67
N GLU A 44 2.77 -6.96 -12.12
CA GLU A 44 2.91 -6.79 -10.68
C GLU A 44 2.15 -5.56 -10.13
N HIS A 45 1.35 -4.90 -10.97
CA HIS A 45 0.68 -3.66 -10.62
C HIS A 45 -0.62 -3.89 -9.83
N ALA A 46 -1.31 -2.79 -9.53
CA ALA A 46 -2.49 -2.75 -8.67
C ALA A 46 -3.72 -3.42 -9.29
N ILE A 47 -4.56 -3.97 -8.42
CA ILE A 47 -5.89 -4.52 -8.73
C ILE A 47 -7.02 -3.67 -8.15
N PHE A 48 -6.69 -2.69 -7.29
CA PHE A 48 -7.63 -1.71 -6.74
C PHE A 48 -7.15 -0.29 -7.05
N ALA A 49 -8.11 0.64 -7.16
CA ALA A 49 -7.88 2.08 -7.31
C ALA A 49 -6.82 2.45 -8.37
N ASN A 50 -6.75 1.67 -9.46
CA ASN A 50 -5.70 1.77 -10.47
C ASN A 50 -6.05 2.70 -11.65
N GLY A 51 -7.15 3.45 -11.56
CA GLY A 51 -7.66 4.30 -12.64
C GLY A 51 -6.70 5.43 -13.02
N PHE A 52 -6.20 6.19 -12.05
CA PHE A 52 -5.22 7.25 -12.28
C PHE A 52 -3.80 6.70 -12.36
N CYS A 53 -3.39 5.89 -11.41
CA CYS A 53 -2.06 5.30 -11.32
C CYS A 53 -2.17 3.81 -10.97
N ALA A 54 -1.63 2.94 -11.80
CA ALA A 54 -1.67 1.50 -11.58
C ALA A 54 -0.54 0.98 -10.69
N SER A 55 0.26 1.83 -10.06
CA SER A 55 1.34 1.38 -9.18
C SER A 55 0.83 0.57 -8.00
N ALA A 56 1.65 -0.31 -7.48
CA ALA A 56 1.35 -1.07 -6.28
C ALA A 56 2.26 -0.63 -5.13
N HIS A 57 1.69 -0.32 -3.97
CA HIS A 57 2.41 0.01 -2.75
C HIS A 57 2.99 -1.26 -2.12
N PRO A 58 4.32 -1.40 -2.01
CA PRO A 58 4.95 -2.69 -1.69
C PRO A 58 5.36 -2.84 -0.23
N SER A 59 4.99 -1.91 0.66
CA SER A 59 5.50 -1.91 2.03
C SER A 59 4.73 -2.86 2.94
N ASP A 60 5.41 -3.90 3.43
CA ASP A 60 4.93 -4.79 4.48
C ASP A 60 4.58 -4.00 5.76
N VAL A 61 5.47 -3.09 6.14
CA VAL A 61 5.31 -2.24 7.34
C VAL A 61 4.08 -1.36 7.23
N ALA A 62 3.84 -0.74 6.07
CA ALA A 62 2.69 0.13 5.88
C ALA A 62 1.36 -0.62 6.03
N ALA A 63 1.24 -1.81 5.44
CA ALA A 63 0.05 -2.64 5.61
C ALA A 63 -0.12 -3.10 7.06
N ALA A 64 0.97 -3.47 7.74
CA ALA A 64 0.92 -3.84 9.16
C ALA A 64 0.45 -2.66 10.04
N LEU A 65 0.98 -1.46 9.82
CA LEU A 65 0.58 -0.26 10.57
C LEU A 65 -0.90 0.07 10.36
N VAL A 66 -1.43 -0.07 9.15
CA VAL A 66 -2.86 0.15 8.85
C VAL A 66 -3.72 -0.89 9.59
N ALA A 67 -3.37 -2.17 9.54
CA ALA A 67 -4.11 -3.20 10.27
C ALA A 67 -4.05 -2.99 11.79
N LEU A 68 -2.91 -2.55 12.33
CA LEU A 68 -2.72 -2.25 13.74
C LEU A 68 -3.36 -0.93 14.18
N GLY A 69 -3.88 -0.11 13.28
CA GLY A 69 -4.48 1.18 13.60
C GLY A 69 -3.49 2.17 14.20
N ALA A 70 -2.27 2.21 13.68
CA ALA A 70 -1.19 3.02 14.22
C ALA A 70 -1.52 4.53 14.24
N ARG A 71 -1.00 5.23 15.24
CA ARG A 71 -0.93 6.69 15.26
C ARG A 71 0.48 7.12 14.87
N LEU A 72 0.56 8.21 14.14
CA LEU A 72 1.82 8.75 13.63
C LEU A 72 2.03 10.14 14.20
N ARG A 73 3.27 10.42 14.62
CA ARG A 73 3.71 11.78 14.95
C ARG A 73 4.73 12.24 13.92
N THR A 74 4.42 13.35 13.29
CA THR A 74 5.33 13.99 12.35
C THR A 74 6.01 15.20 13.02
N SER A 75 6.89 15.87 12.28
CA SER A 75 7.49 17.14 12.71
C SER A 75 6.47 18.28 12.81
N ARG A 76 5.23 18.09 12.33
CA ARG A 76 4.20 19.14 12.25
C ARG A 76 2.87 18.79 12.90
N ARG A 77 2.51 17.48 12.97
CA ARG A 77 1.19 17.04 13.42
C ARG A 77 1.19 15.59 13.86
N GLU A 78 0.09 15.22 14.52
CA GLU A 78 -0.28 13.83 14.76
C GLU A 78 -1.44 13.44 13.85
N LEU A 79 -1.45 12.19 13.37
CA LEU A 79 -2.49 11.68 12.49
C LEU A 79 -2.64 10.15 12.62
N ALA A 80 -3.79 9.62 12.24
CA ALA A 80 -3.92 8.17 12.05
C ALA A 80 -3.11 7.73 10.82
N VAL A 81 -2.59 6.51 10.83
CA VAL A 81 -1.81 5.99 9.69
C VAL A 81 -2.60 6.00 8.38
N GLU A 82 -3.91 5.81 8.45
CA GLU A 82 -4.80 5.84 7.29
C GLU A 82 -4.83 7.23 6.64
N ASP A 83 -4.76 8.29 7.43
CA ASP A 83 -4.72 9.68 6.97
C ASP A 83 -3.38 10.09 6.35
N LEU A 84 -2.33 9.28 6.55
CA LEU A 84 -1.06 9.46 5.87
C LEU A 84 -1.18 9.19 4.36
N TYR A 85 -2.05 8.26 3.97
CA TYR A 85 -2.16 7.80 2.60
C TYR A 85 -3.32 8.45 1.87
N ARG A 86 -3.11 8.72 0.59
CA ARG A 86 -4.14 9.23 -0.31
C ARG A 86 -3.96 8.63 -1.69
N LEU A 87 -5.06 8.43 -2.39
CA LEU A 87 -5.01 8.06 -3.80
C LEU A 87 -4.58 9.29 -4.62
N PRO A 88 -3.64 9.13 -5.55
CA PRO A 88 -3.22 10.22 -6.42
C PRO A 88 -4.32 10.52 -7.45
N ASP A 89 -4.44 11.81 -7.79
CA ASP A 89 -5.37 12.33 -8.79
C ASP A 89 -4.74 13.48 -9.59
N GLU A 90 -5.52 14.13 -10.46
CA GLU A 90 -5.05 15.27 -11.27
C GLU A 90 -4.60 16.47 -10.42
N GLY A 91 -5.29 16.73 -9.30
CA GLY A 91 -5.00 17.85 -8.40
C GLY A 91 -3.85 17.58 -7.43
N ASN A 92 -3.62 16.31 -7.11
CA ASN A 92 -2.53 15.90 -6.22
C ASN A 92 -1.94 14.56 -6.60
N ARG A 93 -0.74 14.58 -7.10
CA ARG A 93 -0.03 13.41 -7.64
C ARG A 93 0.77 12.63 -6.59
N SER A 94 0.67 13.01 -5.30
CA SER A 94 1.30 12.27 -4.19
C SER A 94 0.41 11.12 -3.72
N THR A 95 1.02 10.05 -3.24
CA THR A 95 0.35 8.95 -2.53
C THR A 95 0.34 9.13 -1.02
N THR A 96 0.86 10.26 -0.52
CA THR A 96 0.84 10.62 0.90
C THR A 96 0.38 12.05 1.09
N THR A 97 -0.06 12.34 2.31
CA THR A 97 -0.47 13.67 2.76
C THR A 97 0.66 14.46 3.42
N LEU A 98 1.89 13.91 3.45
CA LEU A 98 3.06 14.63 3.97
C LEU A 98 3.34 15.87 3.12
N GLU A 99 3.60 16.97 3.80
CA GLU A 99 4.02 18.22 3.18
C GLU A 99 5.54 18.23 2.90
N ASP A 100 5.98 19.15 2.06
CA ASP A 100 7.41 19.31 1.78
C ASP A 100 8.19 19.61 3.07
N GLY A 101 9.21 18.79 3.34
CA GLY A 101 10.02 18.89 4.55
C GLY A 101 9.35 18.35 5.82
N GLU A 102 8.13 17.81 5.76
CA GLU A 102 7.51 17.13 6.88
C GLU A 102 8.15 15.74 7.06
N LEU A 103 8.55 15.42 8.29
CA LEU A 103 9.24 14.18 8.66
C LEU A 103 8.34 13.33 9.56
N LEU A 104 8.24 12.04 9.27
CA LEU A 104 7.68 11.07 10.20
C LEU A 104 8.72 10.79 11.30
N LEU A 105 8.36 11.09 12.55
CA LEU A 105 9.26 10.99 13.71
C LEU A 105 9.00 9.73 14.53
N GLU A 106 7.72 9.38 14.73
CA GLU A 106 7.31 8.34 15.66
C GLU A 106 6.07 7.61 15.18
N VAL A 107 5.99 6.34 15.54
CA VAL A 107 4.83 5.48 15.32
C VAL A 107 4.41 4.91 16.67
N GLU A 108 3.18 5.17 17.06
CA GLU A 108 2.56 4.64 18.27
C GLU A 108 1.60 3.51 17.90
N LEU A 109 1.69 2.40 18.64
CA LEU A 109 0.85 1.22 18.45
C LEU A 109 0.11 0.94 19.75
N ALA A 110 -1.22 0.81 19.66
CA ALA A 110 -2.00 0.24 20.76
C ALA A 110 -1.83 -1.29 20.78
N PRO A 111 -1.88 -1.92 21.96
CA PRO A 111 -1.91 -3.38 22.06
C PRO A 111 -3.08 -3.97 21.28
N VAL A 112 -2.87 -5.12 20.65
CA VAL A 112 -3.89 -5.91 19.97
C VAL A 112 -3.92 -7.32 20.57
N GLU A 113 -5.06 -8.01 20.48
CA GLU A 113 -5.21 -9.37 21.03
C GLU A 113 -4.45 -10.40 20.21
N ALA A 114 -4.51 -10.26 18.87
CA ALA A 114 -3.79 -11.13 17.94
C ALA A 114 -3.43 -10.36 16.69
N SER A 115 -2.35 -10.75 16.03
CA SER A 115 -1.99 -10.21 14.73
C SER A 115 -1.25 -11.23 13.88
N ALA A 116 -1.42 -11.13 12.57
CA ALA A 116 -0.75 -11.96 11.60
C ALA A 116 -0.32 -11.16 10.38
N TYR A 117 0.81 -11.55 9.80
CA TYR A 117 1.23 -11.04 8.49
C TYR A 117 1.62 -12.21 7.59
N VAL A 118 0.95 -12.34 6.46
CA VAL A 118 1.24 -13.36 5.46
C VAL A 118 1.49 -12.70 4.11
N LYS A 119 2.44 -13.22 3.33
CA LYS A 119 2.70 -12.70 1.99
C LYS A 119 3.15 -13.76 1.00
N ALA A 120 2.80 -13.54 -0.26
CA ALA A 120 3.42 -14.18 -1.39
C ALA A 120 4.51 -13.27 -1.98
N MET A 121 5.66 -13.85 -2.30
CA MET A 121 6.82 -13.15 -2.81
C MET A 121 7.62 -14.03 -3.79
N ASP A 122 8.39 -13.41 -4.68
CA ASP A 122 9.16 -14.14 -5.70
C ASP A 122 10.34 -14.93 -5.12
N ARG A 123 10.90 -14.47 -4.01
CA ARG A 123 12.06 -15.06 -3.34
C ARG A 123 11.77 -15.27 -1.86
N LYS A 124 12.38 -16.28 -1.25
CA LYS A 124 12.19 -16.60 0.18
C LYS A 124 12.56 -15.46 1.13
N ARG A 125 13.45 -14.56 0.74
CA ARG A 125 13.92 -13.44 1.57
C ARG A 125 14.15 -12.20 0.72
N TRP A 126 14.05 -11.03 1.34
CA TRP A 126 14.39 -9.73 0.73
C TRP A 126 13.63 -9.44 -0.56
N SER A 127 12.35 -9.82 -0.59
CA SER A 127 11.46 -9.54 -1.70
C SER A 127 10.26 -8.73 -1.24
N PHE A 128 9.83 -7.80 -2.08
CA PHE A 128 8.55 -7.12 -1.89
C PHE A 128 7.40 -8.13 -2.01
N PRO A 129 6.25 -7.87 -1.35
CA PRO A 129 5.09 -8.70 -1.54
C PRO A 129 4.56 -8.57 -2.97
N GLN A 130 4.25 -9.67 -3.61
CA GLN A 130 3.34 -9.69 -4.75
C GLN A 130 1.93 -9.33 -4.27
N VAL A 131 1.52 -9.99 -3.19
CA VAL A 131 0.39 -9.63 -2.33
C VAL A 131 0.81 -9.94 -0.90
N GLY A 132 0.62 -8.99 0.00
CA GLY A 132 0.78 -9.16 1.44
C GLY A 132 -0.53 -8.84 2.15
N VAL A 133 -0.82 -9.53 3.25
CA VAL A 133 -2.00 -9.29 4.09
C VAL A 133 -1.58 -9.19 5.53
N ALA A 134 -1.89 -8.06 6.14
CA ALA A 134 -1.84 -7.84 7.57
C ALA A 134 -3.25 -7.99 8.15
N ALA A 135 -3.38 -8.71 9.24
CA ALA A 135 -4.62 -8.86 10.00
C ALA A 135 -4.34 -8.58 11.47
N ALA A 136 -5.23 -7.86 12.15
CA ALA A 136 -5.15 -7.61 13.58
C ALA A 136 -6.54 -7.67 14.21
N ARG A 137 -6.66 -8.41 15.35
CA ARG A 137 -7.83 -8.41 16.20
C ARG A 137 -7.59 -7.45 17.36
N HIS A 138 -8.43 -6.44 17.46
CA HIS A 138 -8.38 -5.40 18.47
C HIS A 138 -9.13 -5.80 19.73
N ALA A 139 -8.85 -5.14 20.86
CA ALA A 139 -9.47 -5.40 22.15
C ALA A 139 -11.00 -5.18 22.20
N ASP A 140 -11.54 -4.43 21.25
CA ASP A 140 -12.99 -4.25 21.06
C ASP A 140 -13.64 -5.39 20.28
N GLY A 141 -12.88 -6.43 19.92
CA GLY A 141 -13.31 -7.57 19.13
C GLY A 141 -13.32 -7.33 17.61
N SER A 142 -13.04 -6.11 17.16
CA SER A 142 -12.97 -5.82 15.73
C SER A 142 -11.71 -6.43 15.08
N THR A 143 -11.86 -6.84 13.83
CA THR A 143 -10.73 -7.31 13.02
C THR A 143 -10.47 -6.33 11.89
N ARG A 144 -9.23 -5.88 11.75
CA ARG A 144 -8.80 -5.03 10.65
C ARG A 144 -7.89 -5.80 9.70
N LEU A 145 -8.11 -5.58 8.41
CA LEU A 145 -7.33 -6.18 7.32
C LEU A 145 -6.72 -5.09 6.45
N ALA A 146 -5.46 -5.24 6.10
CA ALA A 146 -4.80 -4.35 5.16
C ALA A 146 -3.88 -5.13 4.21
N LEU A 147 -3.92 -4.75 2.94
CA LEU A 147 -3.20 -5.43 1.88
C LEU A 147 -2.06 -4.55 1.34
N ALA A 148 -0.91 -5.19 1.10
CA ALA A 148 0.20 -4.63 0.35
C ALA A 148 0.27 -5.23 -1.06
N GLY A 149 0.79 -4.47 -2.02
CA GLY A 149 1.00 -4.95 -3.39
C GLY A 149 -0.24 -4.96 -4.29
N VAL A 150 -1.37 -4.40 -3.85
CA VAL A 150 -2.66 -4.49 -4.55
C VAL A 150 -3.26 -3.14 -4.98
N ALA A 151 -2.79 -2.03 -4.43
CA ALA A 151 -3.26 -0.68 -4.71
C ALA A 151 -2.10 0.33 -4.67
N PRO A 152 -2.26 1.58 -5.14
CA PRO A 152 -1.24 2.63 -5.02
C PRO A 152 -0.87 3.02 -3.58
N ILE A 153 -1.72 2.65 -2.62
CA ILE A 153 -1.55 2.85 -1.17
C ILE A 153 -1.77 1.51 -0.46
N PRO A 154 -1.40 1.35 0.83
CA PRO A 154 -1.86 0.21 1.63
C PRO A 154 -3.39 0.16 1.58
N TRP A 155 -3.94 -0.99 1.24
CA TRP A 155 -5.37 -1.12 0.94
C TRP A 155 -6.11 -1.80 2.08
N ARG A 156 -6.93 -1.04 2.80
CA ARG A 156 -7.78 -1.58 3.86
C ARG A 156 -9.01 -2.24 3.25
N ILE A 157 -9.43 -3.36 3.81
CA ILE A 157 -10.71 -4.01 3.54
C ILE A 157 -11.37 -4.38 4.87
N GLU A 158 -12.70 -4.38 4.90
CA GLU A 158 -13.48 -4.80 6.07
C GLU A 158 -13.79 -6.30 6.03
N SER A 159 -13.89 -6.85 4.82
CA SER A 159 -14.18 -8.26 4.64
C SER A 159 -13.54 -8.84 3.37
N ILE A 160 -13.49 -10.17 3.27
CA ILE A 160 -12.94 -10.87 2.11
C ILE A 160 -13.78 -10.68 0.84
N GLU A 161 -15.06 -10.39 0.99
CA GLU A 161 -16.01 -10.14 -0.11
C GLU A 161 -15.65 -8.88 -0.89
N GLU A 162 -15.01 -7.89 -0.24
CA GLU A 162 -14.55 -6.69 -0.93
C GLU A 162 -13.51 -6.95 -2.03
N LEU A 163 -12.89 -8.12 -2.02
CA LEU A 163 -12.01 -8.54 -3.12
C LEU A 163 -12.78 -8.73 -4.45
N ASP A 164 -14.10 -8.85 -4.41
CA ASP A 164 -14.94 -8.90 -5.61
C ASP A 164 -15.06 -7.52 -6.30
N ASN A 165 -14.74 -6.44 -5.58
CA ASN A 165 -14.68 -5.08 -6.13
C ASN A 165 -13.34 -4.78 -6.85
N ALA A 166 -12.44 -5.76 -6.93
CA ALA A 166 -11.18 -5.59 -7.64
C ALA A 166 -11.40 -5.33 -9.14
N THR A 167 -10.63 -4.42 -9.69
CA THR A 167 -10.63 -4.06 -11.12
C THR A 167 -9.25 -4.31 -11.72
N PRO A 168 -8.82 -5.57 -11.83
CA PRO A 168 -7.48 -5.90 -12.30
C PRO A 168 -7.27 -5.47 -13.74
N LEU A 169 -6.04 -5.13 -14.09
CA LEU A 169 -5.60 -5.05 -15.47
C LEU A 169 -5.39 -6.47 -16.00
N GLN A 170 -5.42 -6.66 -17.32
CA GLN A 170 -5.36 -7.96 -17.99
C GLN A 170 -4.28 -8.93 -17.44
N ARG A 171 -3.12 -8.41 -17.02
CA ARG A 171 -2.03 -9.24 -16.51
C ARG A 171 -1.91 -9.24 -14.98
N THR A 172 -2.85 -8.64 -14.26
CA THR A 172 -2.88 -8.63 -12.77
C THR A 172 -4.01 -9.47 -12.18
N GLU A 173 -4.85 -10.09 -12.99
CA GLU A 173 -6.01 -10.90 -12.57
C GLU A 173 -5.64 -12.01 -11.58
N TRP A 174 -4.48 -12.62 -11.72
CA TRP A 174 -3.97 -13.67 -10.84
C TRP A 174 -3.82 -13.23 -9.38
N LYS A 175 -3.72 -11.92 -9.11
CA LYS A 175 -3.60 -11.40 -7.73
C LYS A 175 -4.90 -11.53 -6.95
N VAL A 176 -6.06 -11.54 -7.59
CA VAL A 176 -7.36 -11.62 -6.90
C VAL A 176 -7.52 -12.94 -6.15
N PRO A 177 -7.41 -14.13 -6.80
CA PRO A 177 -7.48 -15.39 -6.08
C PRO A 177 -6.34 -15.56 -5.07
N LEU A 178 -5.15 -15.05 -5.35
CA LEU A 178 -4.03 -15.05 -4.40
C LEU A 178 -4.35 -14.22 -3.16
N ALA A 179 -4.86 -12.99 -3.32
CA ALA A 179 -5.25 -12.13 -2.20
C ALA A 179 -6.31 -12.83 -1.33
N ARG A 180 -7.32 -13.44 -1.95
CA ARG A 180 -8.36 -14.19 -1.26
C ARG A 180 -7.79 -15.35 -0.42
N ALA A 181 -6.86 -16.11 -0.96
CA ALA A 181 -6.20 -17.20 -0.24
C ALA A 181 -5.35 -16.67 0.94
N LEU A 182 -4.65 -15.57 0.76
CA LEU A 182 -3.83 -14.96 1.82
C LEU A 182 -4.68 -14.32 2.91
N VAL A 183 -5.81 -13.69 2.58
CA VAL A 183 -6.75 -13.14 3.58
C VAL A 183 -7.28 -14.27 4.47
N ARG A 184 -7.73 -15.40 3.90
CA ARG A 184 -8.16 -16.56 4.70
C ARG A 184 -7.05 -17.03 5.65
N ARG A 185 -5.84 -17.22 5.13
CA ARG A 185 -4.69 -17.62 5.96
C ARG A 185 -4.34 -16.62 7.06
N ALA A 186 -4.49 -15.33 6.81
CA ALA A 186 -4.24 -14.31 7.82
C ALA A 186 -5.30 -14.34 8.92
N LEU A 187 -6.58 -14.53 8.55
CA LEU A 187 -7.69 -14.69 9.49
C LEU A 187 -7.55 -15.97 10.33
N ASP A 188 -7.23 -17.10 9.70
CA ASP A 188 -7.00 -18.38 10.39
C ASP A 188 -5.86 -18.28 11.42
N ALA A 189 -4.86 -17.45 11.14
CA ALA A 189 -3.72 -17.24 12.06
C ALA A 189 -4.03 -16.32 13.25
N LEU A 190 -5.23 -15.72 13.32
CA LEU A 190 -5.69 -14.95 14.50
C LEU A 190 -6.42 -15.84 15.53
N THR A 191 -6.78 -17.06 15.16
CA THR A 191 -7.42 -18.03 16.07
C THR A 191 -6.39 -18.75 16.90
#